data_9052366f838b72f834750971417bd499
#
_entry.id   9052366f838b72f834750971417bd499
#
_cell.length_a   1.000
_cell.length_b   1.000
_cell.length_c   1.000
_cell.angle_alpha   90.00
_cell.angle_beta   90.00
_cell.angle_gamma   90.00
#
_symmetry.space_group_name_H-M   'P 1'
#
loop_
_entity.id
_entity.type
_entity.pdbx_description
1 polymer ?
#
loop_
_entity_poly.entity_id
_entity_poly.type
_entity_poly.pdbx_seq_one_letter_code
_entity_poly.pdbx_strand_id
1 'polypeptide(L)'
;MASDNVLTALIQQVECYRHLAKLAMSQHDHVRASRTADLLSVLAQRQEMLDQIADLEQSVSPAKKRWAEYLNELTPSDRVVAEQMMAESRKLLEEITTTDRNDALVLQQRKLNLGREIGLANAARRFNRRYAAAAYSPRATTLDIQR
;
A
#
# COMPACT_ATOMS: atom_id res chain seq x y z
N MET A 1 -33.90 2.16 12.40
CA MET A 1 -33.66 3.58 12.74
C MET A 1 -32.32 4.02 12.16
N ALA A 2 -32.18 5.28 11.75
CA ALA A 2 -30.97 5.80 11.13
C ALA A 2 -29.74 5.69 12.04
N SER A 3 -29.89 5.89 13.35
CA SER A 3 -28.81 5.76 14.35
C SER A 3 -28.24 4.36 14.40
N ASP A 4 -29.09 3.34 14.35
CA ASP A 4 -28.68 1.94 14.40
C ASP A 4 -27.92 1.56 13.13
N ASN A 5 -28.34 2.06 11.97
CA ASN A 5 -27.66 1.83 10.71
C ASN A 5 -26.27 2.46 10.69
N VAL A 6 -26.12 3.66 11.26
CA VAL A 6 -24.81 4.33 11.37
C VAL A 6 -23.89 3.54 12.31
N LEU A 7 -24.38 3.14 13.46
CA LEU A 7 -23.57 2.39 14.43
C LEU A 7 -23.14 1.05 13.85
N THR A 8 -24.04 0.32 13.18
CA THR A 8 -23.71 -0.92 12.49
C THR A 8 -22.65 -0.68 11.43
N ALA A 9 -22.77 0.37 10.64
CA ALA A 9 -21.78 0.73 9.61
C ALA A 9 -20.41 1.07 10.22
N LEU A 10 -20.38 1.77 11.35
CA LEU A 10 -19.14 2.05 12.08
C LEU A 10 -18.44 0.76 12.53
N ILE A 11 -19.20 -0.16 13.11
CA ILE A 11 -18.68 -1.45 13.55
C ILE A 11 -18.12 -2.24 12.37
N GLN A 12 -18.85 -2.30 11.27
CA GLN A 12 -18.40 -2.97 10.05
C GLN A 12 -17.16 -2.31 9.45
N GLN A 13 -17.09 -0.98 9.47
CA GLN A 13 -15.91 -0.24 9.02
C GLN A 13 -14.68 -0.59 9.84
N VAL A 14 -14.80 -0.67 11.15
CA VAL A 14 -13.69 -1.08 12.03
C VAL A 14 -13.22 -2.49 11.70
N GLU A 15 -14.14 -3.43 11.43
CA GLU A 15 -13.77 -4.78 11.00
C GLU A 15 -12.98 -4.76 9.70
N CYS A 16 -13.38 -3.93 8.74
CA CYS A 16 -12.63 -3.74 7.50
C CYS A 16 -11.25 -3.16 7.76
N TYR A 17 -11.11 -2.18 8.63
CA TYR A 17 -9.81 -1.61 9.00
C TYR A 17 -8.92 -2.62 9.70
N ARG A 18 -9.48 -3.47 10.57
CA ARG A 18 -8.71 -4.56 11.20
C ARG A 18 -8.17 -5.53 10.16
N HIS A 19 -8.99 -5.92 9.20
CA HIS A 19 -8.57 -6.77 8.10
C HIS A 19 -7.50 -6.07 7.24
N LEU A 20 -7.72 -4.81 6.92
CA LEU A 20 -6.76 -4.01 6.15
C LEU A 20 -5.42 -3.89 6.88
N ALA A 21 -5.42 -3.73 8.20
CA ALA A 21 -4.20 -3.69 9.01
C ALA A 21 -3.43 -5.02 8.93
N LYS A 22 -4.12 -6.15 8.97
CA LYS A 22 -3.50 -7.47 8.78
C LYS A 22 -2.91 -7.62 7.39
N LEU A 23 -3.63 -7.16 6.37
CA LEU A 23 -3.14 -7.17 5.00
C LEU A 23 -1.92 -6.27 4.83
N ALA A 24 -1.89 -5.12 5.50
CA ALA A 24 -0.72 -4.22 5.48
C ALA A 24 0.51 -4.90 6.10
N MET A 25 0.36 -5.64 7.18
CA MET A 25 1.45 -6.41 7.78
C MET A 25 1.92 -7.53 6.85
N SER A 26 1.00 -8.25 6.22
CA SER A 26 1.32 -9.27 5.22
C SER A 26 2.06 -8.67 4.02
N GLN A 27 1.60 -7.51 3.55
CA GLN A 27 2.26 -6.76 2.49
C GLN A 27 3.70 -6.40 2.88
N HIS A 28 3.89 -5.92 4.09
CA HIS A 28 5.21 -5.57 4.62
C HIS A 28 6.16 -6.78 4.56
N ASP A 29 5.71 -7.95 5.00
CA ASP A 29 6.50 -9.18 4.96
C ASP A 29 6.86 -9.58 3.52
N HIS A 30 5.91 -9.49 2.59
CA HIS A 30 6.15 -9.81 1.18
C HIS A 30 7.09 -8.80 0.51
N VAL A 31 6.98 -7.53 0.85
CA VAL A 31 7.90 -6.50 0.36
C VAL A 31 9.33 -6.80 0.82
N ARG A 32 9.51 -7.10 2.09
CA ARG A 32 10.84 -7.42 2.65
C ARG A 32 11.44 -8.68 2.05
N ALA A 33 10.61 -9.69 1.79
CA ALA A 33 11.04 -10.97 1.22
C ALA A 33 11.07 -10.97 -0.32
N SER A 34 10.70 -9.88 -0.97
CA SER A 34 10.62 -9.75 -2.44
C SER A 34 9.70 -10.78 -3.12
N ARG A 35 8.60 -11.12 -2.46
CA ARG A 35 7.61 -12.08 -2.98
C ARG A 35 6.54 -11.35 -3.81
N THR A 36 6.83 -11.13 -5.08
CA THR A 36 6.00 -10.29 -5.97
C THR A 36 4.60 -10.86 -6.19
N ALA A 37 4.47 -12.16 -6.45
CA ALA A 37 3.15 -12.77 -6.70
C ALA A 37 2.25 -12.67 -5.46
N ASP A 38 2.79 -12.95 -4.27
CA ASP A 38 2.06 -12.82 -3.01
C ASP A 38 1.69 -11.37 -2.73
N LEU A 39 2.59 -10.43 -3.05
CA LEU A 39 2.34 -9.00 -2.91
C LEU A 39 1.15 -8.56 -3.78
N LEU A 40 1.09 -8.99 -5.03
CA LEU A 40 -0.02 -8.66 -5.94
C LEU A 40 -1.36 -9.19 -5.40
N SER A 41 -1.38 -10.40 -4.84
CA SER A 41 -2.57 -10.97 -4.22
C SER A 41 -3.04 -10.14 -3.03
N VAL A 42 -2.12 -9.71 -2.16
CA VAL A 42 -2.45 -8.84 -1.01
C VAL A 42 -3.00 -7.50 -1.47
N LEU A 43 -2.41 -6.90 -2.50
CA LEU A 43 -2.89 -5.62 -3.05
C LEU A 43 -4.32 -5.72 -3.58
N ALA A 44 -4.67 -6.83 -4.24
CA ALA A 44 -6.03 -7.07 -4.70
C ALA A 44 -7.01 -7.18 -3.53
N GLN A 45 -6.64 -7.89 -2.47
CA GLN A 45 -7.46 -8.02 -1.26
C GLN A 45 -7.62 -6.67 -0.55
N ARG A 46 -6.56 -5.86 -0.50
CA ARG A 46 -6.61 -4.50 0.07
C ARG A 46 -7.62 -3.64 -0.68
N GLN A 47 -7.64 -3.73 -2.01
CA GLN A 47 -8.57 -2.95 -2.83
C GLN A 47 -10.03 -3.32 -2.51
N GLU A 48 -10.33 -4.59 -2.31
CA GLU A 48 -11.67 -5.03 -1.88
C GLU A 48 -12.07 -4.41 -0.54
N MET A 49 -11.15 -4.38 0.43
CA MET A 49 -11.41 -3.77 1.73
C MET A 49 -11.62 -2.27 1.62
N LEU A 50 -10.83 -1.58 0.81
CA LEU A 50 -10.99 -0.14 0.57
C LEU A 50 -12.34 0.18 -0.07
N ASP A 51 -12.78 -0.63 -1.01
CA ASP A 51 -14.08 -0.47 -1.67
C ASP A 51 -15.23 -0.65 -0.66
N GLN A 52 -15.15 -1.65 0.21
CA GLN A 52 -16.14 -1.85 1.26
C GLN A 52 -16.16 -0.69 2.27
N ILE A 53 -14.99 -0.19 2.65
CA ILE A 53 -14.87 0.96 3.56
C ILE A 53 -15.50 2.19 2.91
N ALA A 54 -15.27 2.42 1.62
CA ALA A 54 -15.86 3.55 0.90
C ALA A 54 -17.40 3.46 0.85
N ASP A 55 -17.95 2.28 0.62
CA ASP A 55 -19.39 2.07 0.63
C ASP A 55 -19.99 2.35 2.01
N LEU A 56 -19.35 1.84 3.07
CA LEU A 56 -19.79 2.07 4.44
C LEU A 56 -19.66 3.54 4.85
N GLU A 57 -18.67 4.25 4.33
CA GLU A 57 -18.45 5.67 4.61
C GLU A 57 -19.65 6.52 4.17
N GLN A 58 -20.34 6.14 3.11
CA GLN A 58 -21.54 6.84 2.67
C GLN A 58 -22.62 6.86 3.77
N SER A 59 -22.73 5.78 4.55
CA SER A 59 -23.68 5.70 5.67
C SER A 59 -23.19 6.43 6.92
N VAL A 60 -21.89 6.53 7.11
CA VAL A 60 -21.28 7.08 8.33
C VAL A 60 -20.98 8.57 8.21
N SER A 61 -20.64 9.04 7.01
CA SER A 61 -20.19 10.41 6.76
C SER A 61 -21.14 11.48 7.29
N PRO A 62 -22.48 11.39 7.08
CA PRO A 62 -23.41 12.40 7.64
C PRO A 62 -23.32 12.51 9.16
N ALA A 63 -23.20 11.39 9.86
CA ALA A 63 -23.07 11.37 11.32
C ALA A 63 -21.71 11.93 11.78
N LYS A 64 -20.64 11.67 11.06
CA LYS A 64 -19.31 12.24 11.35
C LYS A 64 -19.31 13.77 11.29
N LYS A 65 -20.04 14.34 10.36
CA LYS A 65 -20.16 15.80 10.21
C LYS A 65 -20.92 16.46 11.38
N ARG A 66 -21.76 15.69 12.07
CA ARG A 66 -22.54 16.12 13.23
C ARG A 66 -22.29 15.20 14.41
N TRP A 67 -21.03 14.91 14.68
CA TRP A 67 -20.64 13.85 15.60
C TRP A 67 -21.20 14.06 17.02
N ALA A 68 -21.12 15.28 17.54
CA ALA A 68 -21.61 15.59 18.87
C ALA A 68 -23.13 15.38 18.96
N GLU A 69 -23.89 15.82 17.95
CA GLU A 69 -25.34 15.64 17.88
C GLU A 69 -25.69 14.15 17.76
N TYR A 70 -24.98 13.42 16.92
CA TYR A 70 -25.17 11.98 16.75
C TYR A 70 -24.98 11.23 18.06
N LEU A 71 -23.91 11.53 18.80
CA LEU A 71 -23.64 10.90 20.09
C LEU A 71 -24.76 11.20 21.11
N ASN A 72 -25.31 12.42 21.11
CA ASN A 72 -26.39 12.79 22.00
C ASN A 72 -27.69 12.05 21.70
N GLU A 73 -27.90 11.60 20.47
CA GLU A 73 -29.08 10.82 20.07
C GLU A 73 -28.98 9.34 20.49
N LEU A 74 -27.82 8.88 20.86
CA LEU A 74 -27.58 7.48 21.24
C LEU A 74 -27.85 7.24 22.73
N THR A 75 -28.16 5.97 23.06
CA THR A 75 -28.15 5.53 24.45
C THR A 75 -26.76 5.64 25.04
N PRO A 76 -26.60 5.74 26.37
CA PRO A 76 -25.23 5.79 26.95
C PRO A 76 -24.34 4.62 26.56
N SER A 77 -24.87 3.41 26.45
CA SER A 77 -24.09 2.23 26.05
C SER A 77 -23.69 2.30 24.57
N ASP A 78 -24.59 2.72 23.68
CA ASP A 78 -24.28 2.86 22.25
C ASP A 78 -23.30 4.00 22.00
N ARG A 79 -23.38 5.07 22.80
CA ARG A 79 -22.43 6.18 22.73
C ARG A 79 -21.00 5.71 23.02
N VAL A 80 -20.82 4.87 24.04
CA VAL A 80 -19.52 4.30 24.37
C VAL A 80 -18.98 3.46 23.20
N VAL A 81 -19.84 2.63 22.60
CA VAL A 81 -19.45 1.81 21.45
C VAL A 81 -19.04 2.70 20.27
N ALA A 82 -19.82 3.72 19.95
CA ALA A 82 -19.53 4.64 18.85
C ALA A 82 -18.19 5.36 19.05
N GLU A 83 -17.92 5.83 20.26
CA GLU A 83 -16.65 6.49 20.59
C GLU A 83 -15.46 5.52 20.48
N GLN A 84 -15.64 4.29 20.97
CA GLN A 84 -14.62 3.24 20.87
C GLN A 84 -14.32 2.89 19.41
N MET A 85 -15.36 2.75 18.59
CA MET A 85 -15.18 2.44 17.17
C MET A 85 -14.45 3.56 16.43
N MET A 86 -14.78 4.81 16.74
CA MET A 86 -14.08 5.96 16.14
C MET A 86 -12.61 6.01 16.55
N ALA A 87 -12.31 5.80 17.83
CA ALA A 87 -10.94 5.79 18.35
C ALA A 87 -10.13 4.66 17.73
N GLU A 88 -10.71 3.46 17.62
CA GLU A 88 -10.05 2.30 17.02
C GLU A 88 -9.79 2.51 15.52
N SER A 89 -10.75 3.11 14.80
CA SER A 89 -10.56 3.46 13.39
C SER A 89 -9.35 4.36 13.18
N ARG A 90 -9.21 5.39 14.00
CA ARG A 90 -8.07 6.31 13.93
C ARG A 90 -6.76 5.61 14.21
N LYS A 91 -6.72 4.77 15.23
CA LYS A 91 -5.53 4.00 15.59
C LYS A 91 -5.10 3.06 14.46
N LEU A 92 -6.06 2.31 13.89
CA LEU A 92 -5.80 1.39 12.79
C LEU A 92 -5.31 2.13 11.54
N LEU A 93 -5.91 3.27 11.21
CA LEU A 93 -5.48 4.09 10.08
C LEU A 93 -4.05 4.61 10.25
N GLU A 94 -3.68 5.02 11.48
CA GLU A 94 -2.31 5.44 11.76
C GLU A 94 -1.32 4.27 11.58
N GLU A 95 -1.66 3.08 12.07
CA GLU A 95 -0.84 1.89 11.92
C GLU A 95 -0.65 1.53 10.44
N ILE A 96 -1.74 1.51 9.68
CA ILE A 96 -1.71 1.20 8.24
C ILE A 96 -0.87 2.24 7.49
N THR A 97 -1.09 3.53 7.76
CA THR A 97 -0.37 4.62 7.11
C THR A 97 1.13 4.54 7.40
N THR A 98 1.50 4.26 8.63
CA THR A 98 2.90 4.13 9.04
C THR A 98 3.56 2.95 8.33
N THR A 99 2.91 1.79 8.29
CA THR A 99 3.42 0.60 7.61
C THR A 99 3.57 0.87 6.11
N ASP A 100 2.56 1.47 5.48
CA ASP A 100 2.60 1.80 4.05
C ASP A 100 3.70 2.79 3.71
N ARG A 101 3.93 3.78 4.57
CA ARG A 101 5.01 4.75 4.38
C ARG A 101 6.38 4.07 4.43
N ASN A 102 6.58 3.16 5.38
CA ASN A 102 7.81 2.40 5.49
C ASN A 102 8.03 1.50 4.28
N ASP A 103 6.98 0.82 3.81
CA ASP A 103 7.03 -0.03 2.62
C ASP A 103 7.37 0.78 1.36
N ALA A 104 6.78 1.97 1.22
CA ALA A 104 7.05 2.85 0.09
C ALA A 104 8.53 3.25 0.04
N LEU A 105 9.15 3.54 1.19
CA LEU A 105 10.57 3.86 1.27
C LEU A 105 11.44 2.67 0.85
N VAL A 106 11.11 1.47 1.31
CA VAL A 106 11.84 0.25 0.94
C VAL A 106 11.73 -0.02 -0.56
N LEU A 107 10.52 0.09 -1.11
CA LEU A 107 10.28 -0.12 -2.55
C LEU A 107 11.03 0.91 -3.40
N GLN A 108 11.04 2.17 -2.98
CA GLN A 108 11.76 3.23 -3.67
C GLN A 108 13.27 2.95 -3.67
N GLN A 109 13.84 2.52 -2.54
CA GLN A 109 15.25 2.18 -2.45
C GLN A 109 15.61 1.00 -3.36
N ARG A 110 14.76 -0.04 -3.40
CA ARG A 110 14.96 -1.19 -4.29
C ARG A 110 14.92 -0.78 -5.76
N LYS A 111 13.99 0.11 -6.12
CA LYS A 111 13.89 0.64 -7.48
C LYS A 111 15.17 1.37 -7.89
N LEU A 112 15.74 2.18 -7.00
CA LEU A 112 16.98 2.89 -7.24
C LEU A 112 18.16 1.91 -7.39
N ASN A 113 18.27 0.93 -6.50
CA ASN A 113 19.33 -0.07 -6.54
C ASN A 113 19.25 -0.91 -7.82
N LEU A 114 18.05 -1.33 -8.22
CA LEU A 114 17.85 -2.08 -9.46
C LEU A 114 18.23 -1.25 -10.67
N GLY A 115 17.88 0.05 -10.68
CA GLY A 115 18.30 0.98 -11.74
C GLY A 115 19.82 1.08 -11.88
N ARG A 116 20.53 1.14 -10.76
CA ARG A 116 22.01 1.13 -10.74
C ARG A 116 22.56 -0.18 -11.27
N GLU A 117 22.04 -1.31 -10.83
CA GLU A 117 22.48 -2.63 -11.30
C GLU A 117 22.28 -2.81 -12.80
N ILE A 118 21.13 -2.38 -13.33
CA ILE A 118 20.85 -2.40 -14.76
C ILE A 118 21.81 -1.49 -15.51
N GLY A 119 22.09 -0.29 -15.01
CA GLY A 119 23.04 0.65 -15.59
C GLY A 119 24.45 0.07 -15.65
N LEU A 120 24.92 -0.52 -14.56
CA LEU A 120 26.23 -1.18 -14.48
C LEU A 120 26.32 -2.39 -15.43
N ALA A 121 25.29 -3.21 -15.48
CA ALA A 121 25.24 -4.36 -16.38
C ALA A 121 25.29 -3.92 -17.85
N ASN A 122 24.55 -2.88 -18.20
CA ASN A 122 24.55 -2.32 -19.55
C ASN A 122 25.91 -1.72 -19.91
N ALA A 123 26.57 -1.03 -18.98
CA ALA A 123 27.91 -0.50 -19.18
C ALA A 123 28.94 -1.62 -19.39
N ALA A 124 28.89 -2.69 -18.60
CA ALA A 124 29.74 -3.85 -18.73
C ALA A 124 29.54 -4.55 -20.07
N ARG A 125 28.30 -4.72 -20.52
CA ARG A 125 27.98 -5.31 -21.83
C ARG A 125 28.55 -4.47 -22.97
N ARG A 126 28.44 -3.15 -22.90
CA ARG A 126 29.02 -2.25 -23.91
C ARG A 126 30.55 -2.35 -23.94
N PHE A 127 31.18 -2.38 -22.79
CA PHE A 127 32.60 -2.52 -22.66
C PHE A 127 33.08 -3.85 -23.26
N ASN A 128 32.46 -4.96 -22.87
CA ASN A 128 32.79 -6.28 -23.38
C ASN A 128 32.64 -6.39 -24.90
N ARG A 129 31.58 -5.78 -25.43
CA ARG A 129 31.32 -5.76 -26.86
C ARG A 129 32.37 -5.00 -27.63
N ARG A 130 32.82 -3.86 -27.14
CA ARG A 130 33.91 -3.07 -27.73
C ARG A 130 35.25 -3.85 -27.69
N TYR A 131 35.52 -4.48 -26.57
CA TYR A 131 36.73 -5.28 -26.39
C TYR A 131 36.75 -6.46 -27.37
N ALA A 132 35.69 -7.19 -27.51
CA ALA A 132 35.57 -8.30 -28.45
C ALA A 132 35.74 -7.83 -29.90
N ALA A 133 35.09 -6.73 -30.29
CA ALA A 133 35.25 -6.16 -31.64
C ALA A 133 36.70 -5.78 -31.92
N ALA A 134 37.39 -5.14 -30.99
CA ALA A 134 38.81 -4.78 -31.14
C ALA A 134 39.72 -5.99 -31.26
N ALA A 135 39.44 -7.07 -30.54
CA ALA A 135 40.24 -8.29 -30.54
C ALA A 135 40.05 -9.13 -31.81
N TYR A 136 38.84 -9.24 -32.34
CA TYR A 136 38.51 -10.15 -33.44
C TYR A 136 38.40 -9.50 -34.80
N SER A 137 38.19 -8.19 -34.87
CA SER A 137 38.00 -7.49 -36.15
C SER A 137 38.52 -6.05 -36.11
N PRO A 138 39.85 -5.86 -36.05
CA PRO A 138 40.48 -4.55 -35.92
C PRO A 138 40.09 -3.55 -37.04
N ARG A 139 39.79 -4.04 -38.24
CA ARG A 139 39.42 -3.19 -39.37
C ARG A 139 37.98 -2.77 -39.41
N ALA A 140 37.11 -3.47 -38.71
CA ALA A 140 35.66 -3.20 -38.63
C ALA A 140 35.27 -2.47 -37.33
N THR A 141 36.18 -2.21 -36.44
CA THR A 141 35.95 -1.65 -35.12
C THR A 141 35.23 -0.30 -35.12
N THR A 142 35.51 0.55 -36.09
CA THR A 142 34.92 1.90 -36.15
C THR A 142 33.41 1.87 -36.37
N LEU A 143 32.92 0.91 -37.12
CA LEU A 143 31.48 0.74 -37.37
C LEU A 143 30.75 0.08 -36.18
N ASP A 144 31.41 -0.90 -35.54
CA ASP A 144 30.82 -1.66 -34.44
C ASP A 144 30.78 -0.86 -33.11
N ILE A 145 31.73 0.02 -32.90
CA ILE A 145 31.82 0.88 -31.70
C ILE A 145 30.67 1.92 -31.66
N GLN A 146 30.17 2.34 -32.81
CA GLN A 146 29.10 3.35 -32.91
C GLN A 146 27.70 2.79 -32.65
N ARG A 147 27.54 1.52 -32.50
CA ARG A 147 26.31 0.85 -32.18
C ARG A 147 26.26 0.52 -30.69
#